data_898f2488d4f3b59812c934bb419936f2
#
_entry.id   898f2488d4f3b59812c934bb419936f2
#
_cell.length_a   1.000
_cell.length_b   1.000
_cell.length_c   1.000
_cell.angle_alpha   90.00
_cell.angle_beta   90.00
_cell.angle_gamma   90.00
#
_symmetry.space_group_name_H-M   'P 1'
#
loop_
_entity.id
_entity.type
_entity.pdbx_description
1 polymer ?
#
loop_
_entity_poly.entity_id
_entity_poly.type
_entity_poly.pdbx_seq_one_letter_code
_entity_poly.pdbx_strand_id
1 'polypeptide(L)'
;MFHRTFIRGRFVLLLIQGALTVLVLLAWLIPEIPAIPAGQDRQVFSPAPPRRLVSLAPSITEILYFLEAGDRLVGVTSYCNFPPEVKNKPRVGTYWEFNLEAILALKPDLVLAMAHQGEGPGSLQVLQNWKIPYYLGRADTLPELFRLIEDLARLTGQEEVARLKLPPLKARARQVQQRVQGLPRPRVLLEIDQEPLITVGRASIQGDLIQRAGGANIAENIDQRYPVFNLEEVLKSQPEVILFTGMADAASLPRRMNFWRQWTMLPAVKAGRLYWVEPDLIDRPGPRLVDGLELLANLFHPQQN
;
A
#
# COMPACT_ATOMS: atom_id res chain seq x y z
N MET A 1 32.01 64.49 -26.10
CA MET A 1 32.08 63.88 -24.77
C MET A 1 31.08 62.73 -24.70
N PHE A 2 30.98 61.84 -25.75
CA PHE A 2 29.93 60.84 -25.86
C PHE A 2 30.41 59.42 -26.28
N HIS A 3 31.74 59.17 -26.17
CA HIS A 3 32.30 57.92 -26.70
C HIS A 3 32.87 56.94 -25.64
N ARG A 4 32.74 57.24 -24.34
CA ARG A 4 33.30 56.35 -23.27
C ARG A 4 32.28 55.50 -22.51
N THR A 5 30.98 55.74 -22.68
CA THR A 5 29.93 55.01 -21.95
C THR A 5 29.45 53.73 -22.68
N PHE A 6 29.65 53.63 -23.99
CA PHE A 6 29.16 52.52 -24.79
C PHE A 6 30.00 51.22 -24.69
N ILE A 7 31.30 51.38 -24.33
CA ILE A 7 32.22 50.22 -24.25
C ILE A 7 32.07 49.49 -22.91
N ARG A 8 31.70 50.17 -21.83
CA ARG A 8 31.49 49.53 -20.52
C ARG A 8 30.24 48.64 -20.47
N GLY A 9 29.18 48.97 -21.17
CA GLY A 9 27.95 48.19 -21.21
C GLY A 9 28.10 46.85 -21.93
N ARG A 10 28.90 46.78 -23.00
CA ARG A 10 29.14 45.54 -23.75
C ARG A 10 30.06 44.55 -23.01
N PHE A 11 30.99 45.05 -22.19
CA PHE A 11 31.85 44.19 -21.37
C PHE A 11 31.12 43.56 -20.19
N VAL A 12 30.18 44.28 -19.58
CA VAL A 12 29.35 43.75 -18.50
C VAL A 12 28.34 42.70 -19.03
N LEU A 13 27.76 42.93 -20.22
CA LEU A 13 26.84 41.97 -20.84
C LEU A 13 27.54 40.65 -21.23
N LEU A 14 28.77 40.72 -21.75
CA LEU A 14 29.60 39.55 -22.08
C LEU A 14 30.02 38.75 -20.85
N LEU A 15 30.32 39.44 -19.74
CA LEU A 15 30.64 38.77 -18.46
C LEU A 15 29.43 38.09 -17.84
N ILE A 16 28.23 38.66 -17.96
CA ILE A 16 27.00 38.05 -17.48
C ILE A 16 26.60 36.83 -18.35
N GLN A 17 26.75 36.91 -19.67
CA GLN A 17 26.53 35.78 -20.56
C GLN A 17 27.55 34.66 -20.34
N GLY A 18 28.81 34.96 -20.09
CA GLY A 18 29.85 33.99 -19.77
C GLY A 18 29.60 33.30 -18.44
N ALA A 19 29.15 34.05 -17.41
CA ALA A 19 28.81 33.48 -16.11
C ALA A 19 27.56 32.56 -16.16
N LEU A 20 26.53 32.92 -16.96
CA LEU A 20 25.36 32.07 -17.15
C LEU A 20 25.66 30.75 -17.87
N THR A 21 26.55 30.80 -18.91
CA THR A 21 26.97 29.60 -19.64
C THR A 21 27.83 28.67 -18.78
N VAL A 22 28.66 29.20 -17.90
CA VAL A 22 29.47 28.40 -16.96
C VAL A 22 28.58 27.79 -15.89
N LEU A 23 27.56 28.49 -15.41
CA LEU A 23 26.57 27.95 -14.45
C LEU A 23 25.71 26.82 -15.06
N VAL A 24 25.33 26.96 -16.34
CA VAL A 24 24.57 25.88 -17.05
C VAL A 24 25.48 24.69 -17.32
N LEU A 25 26.75 24.88 -17.65
CA LEU A 25 27.70 23.79 -17.85
C LEU A 25 28.10 23.11 -16.54
N LEU A 26 28.13 23.82 -15.42
CA LEU A 26 28.35 23.22 -14.10
C LEU A 26 27.14 22.45 -13.61
N ALA A 27 25.92 22.81 -14.03
CA ALA A 27 24.71 22.02 -13.72
C ALA A 27 24.72 20.66 -14.43
N TRP A 28 25.42 20.50 -15.54
CA TRP A 28 25.59 19.19 -16.23
C TRP A 28 26.73 18.34 -15.65
N LEU A 29 27.56 18.92 -14.78
CA LEU A 29 28.67 18.23 -14.08
C LEU A 29 28.29 17.78 -12.67
N ILE A 30 27.06 18.05 -12.20
CA ILE A 30 26.52 17.42 -11.02
C ILE A 30 26.22 15.98 -11.45
N PRO A 31 26.93 14.95 -10.95
CA PRO A 31 26.55 13.59 -11.24
C PRO A 31 25.08 13.44 -10.81
N GLU A 32 24.22 13.04 -11.74
CA GLU A 32 22.87 12.60 -11.38
C GLU A 32 23.06 11.57 -10.27
N ILE A 33 22.69 11.95 -9.05
CA ILE A 33 22.58 10.98 -7.96
C ILE A 33 21.58 9.98 -8.49
N PRO A 34 21.97 8.74 -8.80
CA PRO A 34 21.04 7.76 -9.33
C PRO A 34 19.88 7.70 -8.35
N ALA A 35 18.68 7.96 -8.84
CA ALA A 35 17.47 7.77 -8.05
C ALA A 35 17.55 6.35 -7.47
N ILE A 36 17.63 6.26 -6.15
CA ILE A 36 17.69 4.98 -5.44
C ILE A 36 16.42 4.23 -5.85
N PRO A 37 16.51 3.08 -6.53
CA PRO A 37 15.33 2.34 -6.94
C PRO A 37 14.51 2.06 -5.68
N ALA A 38 13.24 2.48 -5.69
CA ALA A 38 12.30 2.22 -4.62
C ALA A 38 12.27 0.69 -4.37
N GLY A 39 12.75 0.25 -3.19
CA GLY A 39 12.81 -1.17 -2.80
C GLY A 39 14.17 -1.67 -2.31
N GLN A 40 15.20 -0.82 -2.25
CA GLN A 40 16.49 -1.20 -1.66
C GLN A 40 16.77 -0.41 -0.38
N ASP A 41 15.89 -0.59 0.63
CA ASP A 41 16.24 -0.17 1.97
C ASP A 41 17.13 -1.22 2.62
N ARG A 42 18.27 -0.74 3.08
CA ARG A 42 19.42 -1.39 3.71
C ARG A 42 19.09 -2.77 4.32
N GLN A 43 19.34 -3.80 3.54
CA GLN A 43 19.44 -5.16 4.05
C GLN A 43 20.67 -5.24 4.94
N VAL A 44 20.48 -5.15 6.25
CA VAL A 44 21.51 -5.57 7.20
C VAL A 44 21.42 -7.09 7.28
N PHE A 45 22.18 -7.76 6.44
CA PHE A 45 22.33 -9.21 6.52
C PHE A 45 23.12 -9.55 7.79
N SER A 46 22.43 -9.96 8.82
CA SER A 46 23.06 -10.76 9.88
C SER A 46 23.37 -12.15 9.30
N PRO A 47 24.53 -12.75 9.60
CA PRO A 47 24.84 -14.12 9.15
C PRO A 47 23.87 -15.18 9.70
N ALA A 48 23.07 -14.85 10.70
CA ALA A 48 22.03 -15.72 11.27
C ALA A 48 20.65 -15.04 11.17
N PRO A 49 19.57 -15.79 10.90
CA PRO A 49 18.23 -15.26 10.88
C PRO A 49 17.85 -14.59 12.21
N PRO A 50 17.15 -13.45 12.18
CA PRO A 50 16.73 -12.74 13.38
C PRO A 50 15.80 -13.60 14.23
N ARG A 51 15.95 -13.52 15.56
CA ARG A 51 15.18 -14.31 16.54
C ARG A 51 14.15 -13.49 17.29
N ARG A 52 14.30 -12.16 17.33
CA ARG A 52 13.43 -11.25 18.07
C ARG A 52 12.88 -10.18 17.13
N LEU A 53 11.71 -10.45 16.59
CA LEU A 53 11.08 -9.61 15.60
C LEU A 53 10.06 -8.67 16.25
N VAL A 54 10.06 -7.41 15.84
CA VAL A 54 8.96 -6.48 16.10
C VAL A 54 8.28 -6.17 14.78
N SER A 55 6.96 -6.34 14.73
CA SER A 55 6.13 -6.00 13.57
C SER A 55 5.32 -4.74 13.82
N LEU A 56 5.53 -3.73 12.99
CA LEU A 56 4.82 -2.45 13.06
C LEU A 56 3.63 -2.36 12.08
N ALA A 57 3.23 -3.49 11.47
CA ALA A 57 2.08 -3.52 10.57
C ALA A 57 1.34 -4.86 10.65
N PRO A 58 -0.02 -4.85 10.63
CA PRO A 58 -0.81 -6.08 10.63
C PRO A 58 -0.46 -7.03 9.48
N SER A 59 -0.26 -6.50 8.27
CA SER A 59 0.13 -7.28 7.08
C SER A 59 1.45 -8.04 7.28
N ILE A 60 2.46 -7.38 7.83
CA ILE A 60 3.75 -8.01 8.17
C ILE A 60 3.54 -9.13 9.20
N THR A 61 2.75 -8.85 10.25
CA THR A 61 2.42 -9.85 11.26
C THR A 61 1.79 -11.09 10.64
N GLU A 62 0.81 -10.93 9.77
CA GLU A 62 0.15 -12.05 9.07
C GLU A 62 1.12 -12.82 8.16
N ILE A 63 2.00 -12.11 7.45
CA ILE A 63 3.03 -12.76 6.61
C ILE A 63 4.00 -13.57 7.47
N LEU A 64 4.44 -13.05 8.62
CA LEU A 64 5.33 -13.78 9.51
C LEU A 64 4.71 -15.06 10.08
N TYR A 65 3.42 -15.03 10.42
CA TYR A 65 2.71 -16.25 10.80
C TYR A 65 2.53 -17.22 9.62
N PHE A 66 2.20 -16.71 8.44
CA PHE A 66 2.14 -17.52 7.22
C PHE A 66 3.48 -18.24 6.95
N LEU A 67 4.59 -17.56 7.22
CA LEU A 67 5.96 -18.06 7.06
C LEU A 67 6.45 -18.87 8.28
N GLU A 68 5.61 -19.17 9.26
CA GLU A 68 5.99 -19.90 10.49
C GLU A 68 7.10 -19.21 11.32
N ALA A 69 7.21 -17.90 11.17
CA ALA A 69 8.12 -17.05 11.97
C ALA A 69 7.38 -16.29 13.10
N GLY A 70 6.10 -16.54 13.31
CA GLY A 70 5.25 -15.87 14.29
C GLY A 70 5.72 -15.99 15.73
N ASP A 71 6.33 -17.11 16.10
CA ASP A 71 6.88 -17.34 17.44
C ASP A 71 8.03 -16.39 17.78
N ARG A 72 8.74 -15.89 16.77
CA ARG A 72 9.83 -14.93 16.94
C ARG A 72 9.34 -13.49 17.19
N LEU A 73 8.03 -13.23 17.00
CA LEU A 73 7.45 -11.92 17.29
C LEU A 73 7.47 -11.65 18.79
N VAL A 74 8.22 -10.65 19.21
CA VAL A 74 8.31 -10.16 20.58
C VAL A 74 7.48 -8.91 20.80
N GLY A 75 7.02 -8.22 19.76
CA GLY A 75 6.17 -7.04 19.81
C GLY A 75 5.41 -6.81 18.51
N VAL A 76 4.19 -6.28 18.62
CA VAL A 76 3.29 -5.98 17.50
C VAL A 76 2.51 -4.70 17.77
N THR A 77 1.89 -4.10 16.74
CA THR A 77 0.99 -2.94 16.95
C THR A 77 -0.36 -3.36 17.52
N SER A 78 -1.12 -2.39 18.06
CA SER A 78 -2.48 -2.61 18.56
C SER A 78 -3.46 -3.08 17.49
N TYR A 79 -3.18 -2.81 16.20
CA TYR A 79 -4.00 -3.24 15.06
C TYR A 79 -3.72 -4.68 14.59
N CYS A 80 -2.67 -5.33 15.11
CA CYS A 80 -2.38 -6.73 14.78
C CYS A 80 -3.35 -7.65 15.55
N ASN A 81 -4.33 -8.20 14.85
CA ASN A 81 -5.41 -9.01 15.41
C ASN A 81 -5.48 -10.43 14.83
N PHE A 82 -4.67 -10.76 13.83
CA PHE A 82 -4.66 -12.04 13.16
C PHE A 82 -3.23 -12.59 13.00
N PRO A 83 -3.03 -13.92 13.17
CA PRO A 83 -4.01 -14.90 13.66
C PRO A 83 -4.33 -14.67 15.16
N PRO A 84 -5.29 -15.41 15.76
CA PRO A 84 -5.73 -15.18 17.15
C PRO A 84 -4.60 -15.16 18.19
N GLU A 85 -3.54 -15.91 17.97
CA GLU A 85 -2.36 -16.03 18.85
C GLU A 85 -1.62 -14.69 19.03
N VAL A 86 -1.75 -13.77 18.08
CA VAL A 86 -1.19 -12.42 18.15
C VAL A 86 -1.70 -11.63 19.34
N LYS A 87 -2.91 -11.94 19.84
CA LYS A 87 -3.52 -11.23 20.97
C LYS A 87 -2.64 -11.24 22.23
N ASN A 88 -1.82 -12.26 22.38
CA ASN A 88 -0.93 -12.46 23.55
C ASN A 88 0.44 -11.77 23.38
N LYS A 89 0.73 -11.15 22.22
CA LYS A 89 2.00 -10.47 21.99
C LYS A 89 2.00 -9.07 22.61
N PRO A 90 3.13 -8.60 23.17
CA PRO A 90 3.28 -7.24 23.66
C PRO A 90 2.93 -6.19 22.62
N ARG A 91 2.25 -5.10 23.02
CA ARG A 91 1.86 -4.01 22.14
C ARG A 91 2.89 -2.89 22.19
N VAL A 92 3.38 -2.46 21.03
CA VAL A 92 4.41 -1.42 20.89
C VAL A 92 3.86 -0.11 20.31
N GLY A 93 2.56 0.13 20.42
CA GLY A 93 1.88 1.31 19.88
C GLY A 93 0.96 1.02 18.73
N THR A 94 0.64 2.04 17.94
CA THR A 94 -0.22 1.95 16.76
C THR A 94 0.62 1.84 15.47
N TYR A 95 -0.03 1.78 14.32
CA TYR A 95 0.64 1.85 13.02
C TYR A 95 1.28 3.24 12.76
N TRP A 96 0.64 4.30 13.24
CA TRP A 96 1.08 5.69 13.04
C TRP A 96 2.05 6.17 14.13
N GLU A 97 1.82 5.72 15.37
CA GLU A 97 2.59 6.10 16.55
C GLU A 97 3.03 4.85 17.30
N PHE A 98 4.25 4.46 17.12
CA PHE A 98 4.84 3.39 17.91
C PHE A 98 5.62 3.95 19.11
N ASN A 99 5.63 3.18 20.20
CA ASN A 99 6.36 3.50 21.40
C ASN A 99 7.79 2.96 21.28
N LEU A 100 8.74 3.86 21.04
CA LEU A 100 10.16 3.51 20.88
C LEU A 100 10.72 2.84 22.15
N GLU A 101 10.37 3.32 23.33
CA GLU A 101 10.84 2.75 24.60
C GLU A 101 10.37 1.30 24.77
N ALA A 102 9.10 1.03 24.43
CA ALA A 102 8.57 -0.33 24.42
C ALA A 102 9.31 -1.23 23.44
N ILE A 103 9.65 -0.71 22.24
CA ILE A 103 10.44 -1.46 21.25
C ILE A 103 11.83 -1.76 21.79
N LEU A 104 12.52 -0.76 22.35
CA LEU A 104 13.87 -0.92 22.93
C LEU A 104 13.89 -1.92 24.10
N ALA A 105 12.88 -1.86 24.96
CA ALA A 105 12.74 -2.80 26.09
C ALA A 105 12.63 -4.26 25.64
N LEU A 106 12.04 -4.51 24.45
CA LEU A 106 11.91 -5.82 23.86
C LEU A 106 13.21 -6.34 23.23
N LYS A 107 14.26 -5.50 23.11
CA LYS A 107 15.56 -5.85 22.52
C LYS A 107 15.42 -6.61 21.22
N PRO A 108 14.74 -6.04 20.19
CA PRO A 108 14.59 -6.70 18.90
C PRO A 108 15.92 -6.73 18.16
N ASP A 109 16.12 -7.76 17.36
CA ASP A 109 17.22 -7.83 16.40
C ASP A 109 16.80 -7.43 14.98
N LEU A 110 15.47 -7.30 14.73
CA LEU A 110 14.91 -6.72 13.51
C LEU A 110 13.51 -6.12 13.76
N VAL A 111 13.31 -4.91 13.27
CA VAL A 111 11.99 -4.24 13.22
C VAL A 111 11.48 -4.24 11.79
N LEU A 112 10.23 -4.64 11.58
CA LEU A 112 9.60 -4.79 10.28
C LEU A 112 8.40 -3.83 10.18
N ALA A 113 8.36 -3.00 9.14
CA ALA A 113 7.31 -2.02 8.90
C ALA A 113 6.89 -1.99 7.44
N MET A 114 5.75 -1.34 7.14
CA MET A 114 5.30 -1.06 5.78
C MET A 114 5.55 0.41 5.43
N ALA A 115 5.98 0.65 4.20
CA ALA A 115 6.06 1.99 3.64
C ALA A 115 4.66 2.52 3.36
N HIS A 116 4.41 3.77 3.76
CA HIS A 116 3.21 4.51 3.39
C HIS A 116 3.60 5.66 2.45
N GLN A 117 3.01 5.71 1.25
CA GLN A 117 3.33 6.72 0.22
C GLN A 117 4.84 6.82 -0.15
N GLY A 118 5.58 5.72 -0.01
CA GLY A 118 7.03 5.69 -0.29
C GLY A 118 7.91 6.02 0.92
N GLU A 119 7.32 6.45 2.04
CA GLU A 119 8.00 6.74 3.29
C GLU A 119 7.53 5.78 4.38
N GLY A 120 8.45 5.40 5.26
CA GLY A 120 8.11 4.65 6.47
C GLY A 120 7.50 5.57 7.54
N PRO A 121 6.99 5.02 8.65
CA PRO A 121 6.66 5.83 9.80
C PRO A 121 7.83 6.74 10.13
N GLY A 122 7.61 8.07 10.21
CA GLY A 122 8.67 9.08 10.31
C GLY A 122 9.65 8.91 11.48
N SER A 123 9.31 8.07 12.43
CA SER A 123 10.12 7.71 13.58
C SER A 123 11.06 6.50 13.37
N LEU A 124 10.99 5.77 12.24
CA LEU A 124 11.88 4.61 12.00
C LEU A 124 13.35 4.99 11.93
N GLN A 125 13.66 6.18 11.42
CA GLN A 125 15.05 6.68 11.38
C GLN A 125 15.69 6.76 12.77
N VAL A 126 14.88 6.95 13.82
CA VAL A 126 15.36 6.94 15.21
C VAL A 126 15.97 5.58 15.58
N LEU A 127 15.47 4.47 15.02
CA LEU A 127 16.02 3.14 15.27
C LEU A 127 17.49 3.01 14.82
N GLN A 128 17.91 3.79 13.82
CA GLN A 128 19.32 3.83 13.37
C GLN A 128 20.25 4.35 14.46
N ASN A 129 19.81 5.36 15.23
CA ASN A 129 20.58 5.90 16.35
C ASN A 129 20.84 4.85 17.44
N TRP A 130 19.94 3.89 17.56
CA TRP A 130 20.04 2.76 18.47
C TRP A 130 20.65 1.50 17.86
N LYS A 131 21.12 1.59 16.60
CA LYS A 131 21.70 0.48 15.85
C LYS A 131 20.77 -0.74 15.73
N ILE A 132 19.45 -0.50 15.73
CA ILE A 132 18.46 -1.54 15.53
C ILE A 132 18.18 -1.64 14.02
N PRO A 133 18.42 -2.79 13.40
CA PRO A 133 18.09 -3.01 12.00
C PRO A 133 16.57 -2.91 11.80
N TYR A 134 16.16 -2.32 10.67
CA TYR A 134 14.77 -2.34 10.27
C TYR A 134 14.63 -2.63 8.76
N TYR A 135 13.49 -3.19 8.40
CA TYR A 135 13.08 -3.43 7.02
C TYR A 135 11.77 -2.70 6.74
N LEU A 136 11.70 -2.04 5.59
CA LEU A 136 10.52 -1.30 5.15
C LEU A 136 9.95 -1.99 3.92
N GLY A 137 8.86 -2.74 4.10
CA GLY A 137 8.17 -3.44 3.03
C GLY A 137 7.22 -2.55 2.26
N ARG A 138 6.92 -2.92 1.02
CA ARG A 138 5.92 -2.28 0.17
C ARG A 138 5.14 -3.32 -0.63
N ALA A 139 3.83 -3.14 -0.75
CA ALA A 139 2.98 -3.93 -1.62
C ALA A 139 1.74 -3.13 -2.03
N ASP A 140 1.79 -2.54 -3.22
CA ASP A 140 0.69 -1.78 -3.84
C ASP A 140 -0.07 -2.62 -4.87
N THR A 141 0.45 -3.79 -5.19
CA THR A 141 -0.14 -4.77 -6.11
C THR A 141 0.02 -6.19 -5.56
N LEU A 142 -0.81 -7.11 -6.04
CA LEU A 142 -0.71 -8.52 -5.66
C LEU A 142 0.65 -9.17 -6.03
N PRO A 143 1.29 -8.90 -7.18
CA PRO A 143 2.65 -9.35 -7.44
C PRO A 143 3.68 -8.79 -6.46
N GLU A 144 3.51 -7.54 -6.00
CA GLU A 144 4.40 -6.96 -4.99
C GLU A 144 4.21 -7.61 -3.63
N LEU A 145 2.98 -7.97 -3.25
CA LEU A 145 2.74 -8.77 -2.05
C LEU A 145 3.49 -10.10 -2.10
N PHE A 146 3.46 -10.80 -3.23
CA PHE A 146 4.19 -12.06 -3.33
C PHE A 146 5.71 -11.88 -3.21
N ARG A 147 6.26 -10.79 -3.77
CA ARG A 147 7.67 -10.42 -3.57
C ARG A 147 7.97 -10.09 -2.11
N LEU A 148 7.09 -9.33 -1.45
CA LEU A 148 7.22 -9.02 -0.02
C LEU A 148 7.27 -10.28 0.84
N ILE A 149 6.43 -11.28 0.55
CA ILE A 149 6.45 -12.57 1.24
C ILE A 149 7.80 -13.28 1.01
N GLU A 150 8.34 -13.29 -0.21
CA GLU A 150 9.65 -13.86 -0.54
C GLU A 150 10.78 -13.12 0.17
N ASP A 151 10.72 -11.79 0.25
CA ASP A 151 11.71 -10.97 0.94
C ASP A 151 11.72 -11.25 2.44
N LEU A 152 10.54 -11.29 3.07
CA LEU A 152 10.40 -11.61 4.48
C LEU A 152 10.85 -13.06 4.78
N ALA A 153 10.59 -13.99 3.86
CA ALA A 153 11.08 -15.35 3.98
C ALA A 153 12.63 -15.39 4.03
N ARG A 154 13.31 -14.69 3.11
CA ARG A 154 14.77 -14.58 3.11
C ARG A 154 15.31 -13.92 4.38
N LEU A 155 14.72 -12.81 4.79
CA LEU A 155 15.12 -12.09 6.00
C LEU A 155 14.98 -12.93 7.27
N THR A 156 13.99 -13.83 7.30
CA THR A 156 13.71 -14.67 8.48
C THR A 156 14.23 -16.10 8.35
N GLY A 157 14.92 -16.46 7.24
CA GLY A 157 15.40 -17.82 7.00
C GLY A 157 14.25 -18.83 6.85
N GLN A 158 13.13 -18.41 6.23
CA GLN A 158 11.93 -19.23 6.02
C GLN A 158 11.68 -19.50 4.53
N GLU A 159 12.73 -19.53 3.71
CA GLU A 159 12.61 -19.74 2.25
C GLU A 159 11.95 -21.06 1.90
N GLU A 160 12.23 -22.11 2.68
CA GLU A 160 11.61 -23.43 2.47
C GLU A 160 10.10 -23.40 2.73
N VAL A 161 9.67 -22.70 3.77
CA VAL A 161 8.24 -22.51 4.06
C VAL A 161 7.57 -21.71 2.94
N ALA A 162 8.21 -20.64 2.47
CA ALA A 162 7.69 -19.86 1.36
C ALA A 162 7.60 -20.70 0.07
N ARG A 163 8.60 -21.54 -0.21
CA ARG A 163 8.63 -22.44 -1.36
C ARG A 163 7.45 -23.42 -1.36
N LEU A 164 6.98 -23.83 -0.20
CA LEU A 164 5.83 -24.73 -0.05
C LEU A 164 4.49 -23.99 -0.10
N LYS A 165 4.38 -22.87 0.62
CA LYS A 165 3.09 -22.19 0.84
C LYS A 165 2.73 -21.14 -0.23
N LEU A 166 3.72 -20.50 -0.85
CA LEU A 166 3.46 -19.43 -1.81
C LEU A 166 2.93 -19.90 -3.17
N PRO A 167 3.40 -21.02 -3.77
CA PRO A 167 2.88 -21.49 -5.05
C PRO A 167 1.38 -21.79 -5.05
N PRO A 168 0.78 -22.49 -4.05
CA PRO A 168 -0.67 -22.65 -3.97
C PRO A 168 -1.41 -21.32 -3.89
N LEU A 169 -0.91 -20.35 -3.10
CA LEU A 169 -1.51 -19.03 -2.99
C LEU A 169 -1.51 -18.27 -4.33
N LYS A 170 -0.36 -18.30 -5.04
CA LYS A 170 -0.23 -17.75 -6.40
C LYS A 170 -1.15 -18.46 -7.41
N ALA A 171 -1.35 -19.77 -7.26
CA ALA A 171 -2.23 -20.56 -8.12
C ALA A 171 -3.68 -20.14 -7.96
N ARG A 172 -4.17 -19.97 -6.73
CA ARG A 172 -5.52 -19.46 -6.43
C ARG A 172 -5.77 -18.11 -7.10
N ALA A 173 -4.85 -17.17 -6.94
CA ALA A 173 -4.95 -15.85 -7.56
C ALA A 173 -5.03 -15.92 -9.09
N ARG A 174 -4.21 -16.79 -9.72
CA ARG A 174 -4.27 -17.02 -11.18
C ARG A 174 -5.60 -17.65 -11.62
N GLN A 175 -6.15 -18.59 -10.85
CA GLN A 175 -7.45 -19.20 -11.15
C GLN A 175 -8.57 -18.16 -11.17
N VAL A 176 -8.57 -17.22 -10.22
CA VAL A 176 -9.54 -16.10 -10.26
C VAL A 176 -9.41 -15.31 -11.56
N GLN A 177 -8.20 -14.89 -11.90
CA GLN A 177 -7.97 -14.10 -13.12
C GLN A 177 -8.41 -14.84 -14.40
N GLN A 178 -8.13 -16.15 -14.47
CA GLN A 178 -8.57 -17.00 -15.58
C GLN A 178 -10.10 -17.10 -15.65
N ARG A 179 -10.75 -17.27 -14.50
CA ARG A 179 -12.21 -17.38 -14.42
C ARG A 179 -12.94 -16.13 -14.91
N VAL A 180 -12.39 -14.94 -14.63
CA VAL A 180 -13.04 -13.65 -14.98
C VAL A 180 -12.59 -13.13 -16.34
N GLN A 181 -11.63 -13.78 -16.97
CA GLN A 181 -11.09 -13.36 -18.27
C GLN A 181 -12.17 -13.38 -19.35
N GLY A 182 -12.34 -12.25 -20.07
CA GLY A 182 -13.33 -12.12 -21.13
C GLY A 182 -14.76 -11.86 -20.64
N LEU A 183 -15.02 -11.85 -19.33
CA LEU A 183 -16.31 -11.46 -18.80
C LEU A 183 -16.51 -9.94 -18.85
N PRO A 184 -17.77 -9.43 -18.91
CA PRO A 184 -18.05 -8.01 -18.77
C PRO A 184 -17.49 -7.48 -17.44
N ARG A 185 -16.86 -6.30 -17.50
CA ARG A 185 -16.26 -5.67 -16.30
C ARG A 185 -17.24 -4.66 -15.70
N PRO A 186 -17.93 -4.98 -14.58
CA PRO A 186 -18.81 -4.01 -13.94
C PRO A 186 -18.02 -2.83 -13.40
N ARG A 187 -18.58 -1.61 -13.51
CA ARG A 187 -18.01 -0.39 -12.92
C ARG A 187 -18.19 -0.43 -11.41
N VAL A 188 -17.08 -0.29 -10.69
CA VAL A 188 -17.01 -0.46 -9.24
C VAL A 188 -16.60 0.84 -8.58
N LEU A 189 -17.40 1.31 -7.63
CA LEU A 189 -16.98 2.27 -6.60
C LEU A 189 -16.60 1.47 -5.35
N LEU A 190 -15.38 1.67 -4.85
CA LEU A 190 -15.01 1.25 -3.50
C LEU A 190 -14.93 2.50 -2.61
N GLU A 191 -15.85 2.63 -1.69
CA GLU A 191 -15.90 3.73 -0.72
C GLU A 191 -15.11 3.35 0.53
N ILE A 192 -14.03 4.11 0.79
CA ILE A 192 -13.22 4.01 2.02
C ILE A 192 -13.84 4.86 3.12
N ASP A 193 -14.18 6.11 2.80
CA ASP A 193 -14.85 7.04 3.71
C ASP A 193 -15.87 7.86 2.92
N GLN A 194 -16.86 8.45 3.63
CA GLN A 194 -17.95 9.20 3.04
C GLN A 194 -17.78 10.72 3.18
N GLU A 195 -17.14 11.20 4.23
CA GLU A 195 -16.98 12.63 4.52
C GLU A 195 -15.53 12.96 4.93
N PRO A 196 -14.67 13.32 3.94
CA PRO A 196 -14.91 13.41 2.50
C PRO A 196 -15.09 12.05 1.83
N LEU A 197 -15.78 12.01 0.69
CA LEU A 197 -15.91 10.77 -0.09
C LEU A 197 -14.53 10.38 -0.64
N ILE A 198 -13.96 9.33 -0.05
CA ILE A 198 -12.66 8.77 -0.44
C ILE A 198 -12.88 7.44 -1.12
N THR A 199 -12.30 7.29 -2.30
CA THR A 199 -12.27 6.03 -3.06
C THR A 199 -10.83 5.54 -3.27
N VAL A 200 -10.66 4.51 -4.06
CA VAL A 200 -9.36 3.89 -4.36
C VAL A 200 -8.97 4.14 -5.81
N GLY A 201 -7.78 4.65 -6.03
CA GLY A 201 -7.22 4.87 -7.36
C GLY A 201 -6.35 3.71 -7.83
N ARG A 202 -5.73 3.90 -9.00
CA ARG A 202 -4.88 2.90 -9.66
C ARG A 202 -3.67 2.48 -8.82
N ALA A 203 -3.08 3.41 -8.07
CA ALA A 203 -1.87 3.16 -7.28
C ALA A 203 -2.12 2.46 -5.93
N SER A 204 -3.31 1.91 -5.70
CA SER A 204 -3.68 1.20 -4.48
C SER A 204 -3.79 -0.30 -4.70
N ILE A 205 -3.52 -1.07 -3.63
CA ILE A 205 -3.69 -2.53 -3.64
C ILE A 205 -5.16 -2.92 -3.93
N GLN A 206 -6.12 -2.14 -3.43
CA GLN A 206 -7.55 -2.37 -3.69
C GLN A 206 -7.90 -2.14 -5.16
N GLY A 207 -7.30 -1.12 -5.80
CA GLY A 207 -7.45 -0.87 -7.24
C GLY A 207 -6.93 -2.05 -8.08
N ASP A 208 -5.76 -2.60 -7.71
CA ASP A 208 -5.21 -3.82 -8.33
C ASP A 208 -6.15 -5.04 -8.13
N LEU A 209 -6.72 -5.20 -6.92
CA LEU A 209 -7.67 -6.29 -6.63
C LEU A 209 -8.96 -6.17 -7.45
N ILE A 210 -9.57 -4.97 -7.53
CA ILE A 210 -10.77 -4.75 -8.34
C ILE A 210 -10.50 -5.15 -9.79
N GLN A 211 -9.39 -4.72 -10.36
CA GLN A 211 -9.02 -5.05 -11.74
C GLN A 211 -8.83 -6.56 -11.91
N ARG A 212 -8.10 -7.22 -11.01
CA ARG A 212 -7.83 -8.68 -11.07
C ARG A 212 -9.08 -9.53 -10.85
N ALA A 213 -10.03 -9.02 -10.08
CA ALA A 213 -11.34 -9.64 -9.88
C ALA A 213 -12.30 -9.43 -11.06
N GLY A 214 -11.87 -8.78 -12.15
CA GLY A 214 -12.67 -8.52 -13.34
C GLY A 214 -13.59 -7.31 -13.22
N GLY A 215 -13.39 -6.41 -12.26
CA GLY A 215 -14.09 -5.13 -12.15
C GLY A 215 -13.39 -4.00 -12.93
N ALA A 216 -14.10 -2.92 -13.21
CA ALA A 216 -13.58 -1.65 -13.70
C ALA A 216 -13.70 -0.62 -12.56
N ASN A 217 -12.59 -0.27 -11.94
CA ASN A 217 -12.57 0.76 -10.90
C ASN A 217 -12.93 2.13 -11.51
N ILE A 218 -13.94 2.84 -10.99
CA ILE A 218 -14.34 4.15 -11.54
C ILE A 218 -13.23 5.21 -11.44
N ALA A 219 -12.24 4.99 -10.59
CA ALA A 219 -11.05 5.84 -10.43
C ALA A 219 -9.76 5.24 -11.02
N GLU A 220 -9.85 4.26 -11.96
CA GLU A 220 -8.68 3.57 -12.53
C GLU A 220 -7.71 4.48 -13.30
N ASN A 221 -8.17 5.65 -13.75
CA ASN A 221 -7.34 6.65 -14.44
C ASN A 221 -6.65 7.63 -13.48
N ILE A 222 -6.89 7.54 -12.17
CA ILE A 222 -6.32 8.43 -11.18
C ILE A 222 -5.11 7.74 -10.52
N ASP A 223 -3.96 8.39 -10.64
CA ASP A 223 -2.67 7.86 -10.13
C ASP A 223 -2.41 8.26 -8.66
N GLN A 224 -3.47 8.35 -7.89
CA GLN A 224 -3.44 8.47 -6.43
C GLN A 224 -3.92 7.17 -5.81
N ARG A 225 -3.47 6.87 -4.58
CA ARG A 225 -3.98 5.69 -3.85
C ARG A 225 -5.41 5.90 -3.39
N TYR A 226 -5.68 7.04 -2.79
CA TYR A 226 -6.94 7.37 -2.14
C TYR A 226 -7.41 8.77 -2.59
N PRO A 227 -7.91 8.90 -3.83
CA PRO A 227 -8.44 10.17 -4.31
C PRO A 227 -9.74 10.52 -3.59
N VAL A 228 -9.92 11.83 -3.36
CA VAL A 228 -11.20 12.38 -2.94
C VAL A 228 -12.07 12.56 -4.17
N PHE A 229 -13.26 11.98 -4.13
CA PHE A 229 -14.29 12.14 -5.16
C PHE A 229 -15.39 13.07 -4.67
N ASN A 230 -16.13 13.65 -5.62
CA ASN A 230 -17.39 14.27 -5.32
C ASN A 230 -18.55 13.41 -5.87
N LEU A 231 -19.75 13.71 -5.41
CA LEU A 231 -20.94 12.96 -5.79
C LEU A 231 -21.24 13.02 -7.30
N GLU A 232 -20.94 14.16 -7.94
CA GLU A 232 -21.17 14.35 -9.39
C GLU A 232 -20.31 13.37 -10.20
N GLU A 233 -19.05 13.20 -9.83
CA GLU A 233 -18.14 12.23 -10.47
C GLU A 233 -18.67 10.80 -10.35
N VAL A 234 -19.20 10.43 -9.19
CA VAL A 234 -19.81 9.11 -8.99
C VAL A 234 -21.08 8.94 -9.85
N LEU A 235 -21.95 9.94 -9.85
CA LEU A 235 -23.18 9.91 -10.65
C LEU A 235 -22.87 9.82 -12.15
N LYS A 236 -21.84 10.52 -12.62
CA LYS A 236 -21.37 10.46 -14.01
C LYS A 236 -20.77 9.10 -14.36
N SER A 237 -20.07 8.49 -13.43
CA SER A 237 -19.42 7.16 -13.62
C SER A 237 -20.42 6.02 -13.63
N GLN A 238 -21.64 6.20 -13.12
CA GLN A 238 -22.72 5.20 -13.09
C GLN A 238 -22.25 3.82 -12.58
N PRO A 239 -21.75 3.70 -11.33
CA PRO A 239 -21.25 2.42 -10.81
C PRO A 239 -22.36 1.35 -10.82
N GLU A 240 -21.95 0.13 -11.16
CA GLU A 240 -22.79 -1.08 -11.19
C GLU A 240 -22.64 -1.89 -9.91
N VAL A 241 -21.59 -1.61 -9.14
CA VAL A 241 -21.31 -2.18 -7.82
C VAL A 241 -20.79 -1.08 -6.92
N ILE A 242 -21.27 -1.00 -5.70
CA ILE A 242 -20.73 -0.15 -4.65
C ILE A 242 -20.26 -1.06 -3.51
N LEU A 243 -18.98 -0.97 -3.21
CA LEU A 243 -18.34 -1.65 -2.10
C LEU A 243 -18.05 -0.66 -0.99
N PHE A 244 -18.20 -1.10 0.24
CA PHE A 244 -17.86 -0.36 1.45
C PHE A 244 -16.77 -1.11 2.21
N THR A 245 -15.72 -0.41 2.57
CA THR A 245 -14.64 -0.90 3.42
C THR A 245 -14.12 0.26 4.28
N GLY A 246 -13.01 0.06 4.96
CA GLY A 246 -12.29 1.10 5.70
C GLY A 246 -12.31 0.87 7.20
N MET A 247 -11.51 1.69 7.88
CA MET A 247 -11.36 1.66 9.35
C MET A 247 -12.56 2.30 10.07
N ALA A 248 -13.50 2.88 9.32
CA ALA A 248 -14.74 3.41 9.87
C ALA A 248 -15.50 2.28 10.56
N ASP A 249 -16.03 2.56 11.75
CA ASP A 249 -16.80 1.62 12.55
C ASP A 249 -17.90 0.98 11.70
N ALA A 250 -18.05 -0.34 11.80
CA ALA A 250 -19.16 -1.07 11.18
C ALA A 250 -20.53 -0.46 11.54
N ALA A 251 -20.63 0.26 12.65
CA ALA A 251 -21.80 1.04 13.04
C ALA A 251 -22.14 2.18 12.04
N SER A 252 -21.17 2.68 11.28
CA SER A 252 -21.40 3.70 10.23
C SER A 252 -22.01 3.13 8.94
N LEU A 253 -21.91 1.83 8.72
CA LEU A 253 -22.34 1.16 7.49
C LEU A 253 -23.81 1.41 7.14
N PRO A 254 -24.79 1.31 8.06
CA PRO A 254 -26.19 1.60 7.73
C PRO A 254 -26.41 3.01 7.20
N ARG A 255 -25.70 4.02 7.76
CA ARG A 255 -25.76 5.41 7.30
C ARG A 255 -25.18 5.54 5.88
N ARG A 256 -24.02 4.95 5.63
CA ARG A 256 -23.33 4.95 4.32
C ARG A 256 -24.19 4.29 3.25
N MET A 257 -24.74 3.11 3.53
CA MET A 257 -25.63 2.40 2.60
C MET A 257 -26.93 3.19 2.35
N ASN A 258 -27.54 3.78 3.38
CA ASN A 258 -28.75 4.58 3.23
C ASN A 258 -28.52 5.85 2.41
N PHE A 259 -27.35 6.48 2.52
CA PHE A 259 -26.96 7.58 1.66
C PHE A 259 -27.00 7.18 0.18
N TRP A 260 -26.41 6.05 -0.20
CA TRP A 260 -26.41 5.60 -1.60
C TRP A 260 -27.78 5.13 -2.08
N ARG A 261 -28.59 4.50 -1.23
CA ARG A 261 -29.95 4.03 -1.58
C ARG A 261 -30.88 5.14 -2.09
N GLN A 262 -30.61 6.39 -1.72
CA GLN A 262 -31.39 7.54 -2.21
C GLN A 262 -31.16 7.82 -3.71
N TRP A 263 -30.02 7.38 -4.25
CA TRP A 263 -29.64 7.60 -5.65
C TRP A 263 -30.16 6.48 -6.55
N THR A 264 -31.48 6.35 -6.63
CA THR A 264 -32.16 5.27 -7.34
C THR A 264 -31.88 5.20 -8.84
N MET A 265 -31.26 6.25 -9.44
CA MET A 265 -30.80 6.22 -10.83
C MET A 265 -29.52 5.39 -11.04
N LEU A 266 -28.73 5.16 -10.00
CA LEU A 266 -27.48 4.38 -10.09
C LEU A 266 -27.76 2.90 -10.37
N PRO A 267 -27.06 2.28 -11.33
CA PRO A 267 -27.23 0.85 -11.63
C PRO A 267 -27.00 -0.06 -10.40
N ALA A 268 -26.00 0.25 -9.57
CA ALA A 268 -25.74 -0.49 -8.34
C ALA A 268 -26.92 -0.50 -7.38
N VAL A 269 -27.62 0.65 -7.24
CA VAL A 269 -28.77 0.79 -6.34
C VAL A 269 -29.97 0.05 -6.90
N LYS A 270 -30.26 0.19 -8.21
CA LYS A 270 -31.34 -0.54 -8.90
C LYS A 270 -31.19 -2.06 -8.76
N ALA A 271 -29.96 -2.55 -8.85
CA ALA A 271 -29.66 -3.98 -8.78
C ALA A 271 -29.43 -4.49 -7.35
N GLY A 272 -29.46 -3.62 -6.34
CA GLY A 272 -29.19 -3.98 -4.94
C GLY A 272 -27.73 -4.42 -4.69
N ARG A 273 -26.79 -4.00 -5.55
CA ARG A 273 -25.37 -4.42 -5.50
C ARG A 273 -24.53 -3.46 -4.63
N LEU A 274 -24.89 -3.36 -3.37
CA LEU A 274 -24.23 -2.60 -2.33
C LEU A 274 -23.71 -3.58 -1.28
N TYR A 275 -22.38 -3.71 -1.14
CA TYR A 275 -21.79 -4.76 -0.31
C TYR A 275 -20.77 -4.19 0.67
N TRP A 276 -20.83 -4.64 1.92
CA TRP A 276 -19.71 -4.50 2.85
C TRP A 276 -18.67 -5.56 2.55
N VAL A 277 -17.41 -5.15 2.52
CA VAL A 277 -16.27 -6.05 2.42
C VAL A 277 -15.41 -5.85 3.65
N GLU A 278 -15.09 -6.95 4.33
CA GLU A 278 -14.25 -6.94 5.52
C GLU A 278 -12.89 -6.30 5.22
N PRO A 279 -12.50 -5.22 5.92
CA PRO A 279 -11.24 -4.52 5.67
C PRO A 279 -10.02 -5.43 5.72
N ASP A 280 -10.01 -6.40 6.61
CA ASP A 280 -8.91 -7.36 6.77
C ASP A 280 -8.62 -8.17 5.50
N LEU A 281 -9.59 -8.30 4.59
CA LEU A 281 -9.45 -9.07 3.36
C LEU A 281 -8.92 -8.26 2.18
N ILE A 282 -9.12 -6.92 2.16
CA ILE A 282 -8.77 -6.11 1.00
C ILE A 282 -7.88 -4.90 1.32
N ASP A 283 -7.83 -4.45 2.58
CA ASP A 283 -7.06 -3.27 2.98
C ASP A 283 -5.68 -3.62 3.54
N ARG A 284 -5.43 -4.91 3.84
CA ARG A 284 -4.17 -5.39 4.38
C ARG A 284 -3.42 -6.23 3.34
N PRO A 285 -2.26 -5.79 2.84
CA PRO A 285 -1.45 -6.58 1.91
C PRO A 285 -0.78 -7.78 2.62
N GLY A 286 -1.57 -8.78 2.96
CA GLY A 286 -1.21 -10.05 3.58
C GLY A 286 -1.71 -11.25 2.77
N PRO A 287 -1.42 -12.49 3.21
CA PRO A 287 -1.82 -13.71 2.49
C PRO A 287 -3.34 -13.80 2.25
N ARG A 288 -4.17 -13.27 3.16
CA ARG A 288 -5.65 -13.25 3.05
C ARG A 288 -6.17 -12.35 1.92
N LEU A 289 -5.31 -11.53 1.31
CA LEU A 289 -5.68 -10.73 0.16
C LEU A 289 -6.17 -11.57 -1.03
N VAL A 290 -5.72 -12.83 -1.13
CA VAL A 290 -6.22 -13.77 -2.14
C VAL A 290 -7.65 -14.21 -1.85
N ASP A 291 -8.04 -14.35 -0.57
CA ASP A 291 -9.43 -14.61 -0.17
C ASP A 291 -10.32 -13.41 -0.53
N GLY A 292 -9.80 -12.18 -0.32
CA GLY A 292 -10.46 -10.95 -0.77
C GLY A 292 -10.64 -10.89 -2.29
N LEU A 293 -9.63 -11.29 -3.06
CA LEU A 293 -9.70 -11.36 -4.52
C LEU A 293 -10.80 -12.34 -4.98
N GLU A 294 -10.90 -13.50 -4.36
CA GLU A 294 -11.94 -14.50 -4.65
C GLU A 294 -13.33 -13.97 -4.32
N LEU A 295 -13.46 -13.30 -3.16
CA LEU A 295 -14.71 -12.66 -2.75
C LEU A 295 -15.15 -11.59 -3.76
N LEU A 296 -14.26 -10.68 -4.13
CA LEU A 296 -14.56 -9.61 -5.10
C LEU A 296 -14.98 -10.19 -6.45
N ALA A 297 -14.28 -11.22 -6.94
CA ALA A 297 -14.64 -11.86 -8.21
C ALA A 297 -16.05 -12.49 -8.16
N ASN A 298 -16.44 -13.07 -7.03
CA ASN A 298 -17.79 -13.61 -6.83
C ASN A 298 -18.86 -12.51 -6.75
N LEU A 299 -18.53 -11.35 -6.13
CA LEU A 299 -19.43 -10.20 -6.09
C LEU A 299 -19.60 -9.55 -7.46
N PHE A 300 -18.57 -9.51 -8.28
CA PHE A 300 -18.60 -8.91 -9.61
C PHE A 300 -19.30 -9.82 -10.62
N HIS A 301 -19.07 -11.12 -10.52
CA HIS A 301 -19.58 -12.15 -11.42
C HIS A 301 -20.33 -13.24 -10.64
N PRO A 302 -21.51 -12.90 -10.08
CA PRO A 302 -22.29 -13.90 -9.39
C PRO A 302 -22.65 -15.03 -10.36
N GLN A 303 -22.38 -16.28 -9.97
CA GLN A 303 -22.80 -17.45 -10.75
C GLN A 303 -24.33 -17.42 -10.79
N GLN A 304 -24.89 -17.47 -11.99
CA GLN A 304 -26.33 -17.72 -12.13
C GLN A 304 -26.54 -19.19 -11.73
N ASN A 305 -27.17 -19.38 -10.57
CA ASN A 305 -27.70 -20.71 -10.16
C ASN A 305 -28.90 -21.05 -11.02
#